data_5a976be6b4fb4aa3dee26dabb113c510
#
_entry.id   5a976be6b4fb4aa3dee26dabb113c510
#
_cell.length_a   1.000
_cell.length_b   1.000
_cell.length_c   1.000
_cell.angle_alpha   90.00
_cell.angle_beta   90.00
_cell.angle_gamma   90.00
#
_symmetry.space_group_name_H-M   'P 1'
#
loop_
_entity.id
_entity.type
_entity.pdbx_description
1 polymer ?
#
loop_
_entity_poly.entity_id
_entity_poly.type
_entity_poly.pdbx_seq_one_letter_code
_entity_poly.pdbx_strand_id
1 'polypeptide(L)'
;IRPDCAYLDVFTCNEPDECANPMHTMSRRDCLEFRGQCFEYLLSQGILPSSEEVSDWSMKSLVFCHYAPYQFQMCKPGTPRKGIPVPLFNLVYHDCVIIAWMMEKMDAHNAYMLYALLNGGAPYLIRDGAYPGIDGSFQPEFTFTEREAYDRCRVVADLHERVAACEMVSHKLLAPDGSKQETVFSDGTKVRVDLDALSYEICKGDDD
;
A
#
# COMPACT_ATOMS: atom_id res chain seq x y z
N ILE A 1 -2.26 24.62 18.49
CA ILE A 1 -2.13 24.23 17.07
C ILE A 1 -3.05 23.04 16.87
N ARG A 2 -3.96 23.11 15.93
CA ARG A 2 -4.81 21.98 15.52
C ARG A 2 -4.12 21.27 14.37
N PRO A 3 -3.88 19.95 14.44
CA PRO A 3 -3.32 19.23 13.31
C PRO A 3 -4.37 19.03 12.20
N ASP A 4 -3.93 18.94 10.95
CA ASP A 4 -4.78 18.58 9.82
C ASP A 4 -4.91 17.06 9.65
N CYS A 5 -3.92 16.29 10.12
CA CYS A 5 -3.91 14.84 10.11
C CYS A 5 -3.33 14.27 11.40
N ALA A 6 -3.69 13.02 11.69
CA ALA A 6 -3.17 12.28 12.84
C ALA A 6 -2.90 10.82 12.46
N TYR A 7 -1.71 10.36 12.82
CA TYR A 7 -1.32 8.96 12.68
C TYR A 7 -1.57 8.23 14.00
N LEU A 8 -2.43 7.22 13.96
CA LEU A 8 -2.64 6.32 15.09
C LEU A 8 -1.78 5.08 14.88
N ASP A 9 -0.65 5.07 15.58
CA ASP A 9 0.32 3.99 15.51
C ASP A 9 -0.26 2.66 15.99
N VAL A 10 0.10 1.58 15.35
CA VAL A 10 -0.30 0.18 15.63
C VAL A 10 -1.80 -0.14 15.66
N PHE A 11 -2.66 0.81 15.35
CA PHE A 11 -4.11 0.61 15.43
C PHE A 11 -4.64 -0.42 14.43
N THR A 12 -4.07 -0.47 13.24
CA THR A 12 -4.51 -1.38 12.16
C THR A 12 -3.64 -2.61 11.97
N CYS A 13 -2.44 -2.67 12.56
CA CYS A 13 -1.53 -3.82 12.43
C CYS A 13 -1.63 -4.82 13.58
N ASN A 14 -2.09 -4.39 14.76
CA ASN A 14 -2.23 -5.28 15.90
C ASN A 14 -3.53 -6.08 15.87
N GLU A 15 -3.46 -7.33 16.27
CA GLU A 15 -4.65 -8.15 16.49
C GLU A 15 -5.63 -7.47 17.47
N PRO A 16 -6.93 -7.67 17.28
CA PRO A 16 -7.92 -7.12 18.21
C PRO A 16 -7.83 -7.84 19.56
N ASP A 17 -7.88 -7.03 20.60
CA ASP A 17 -7.89 -7.53 21.98
C ASP A 17 -9.25 -8.05 22.39
N GLU A 18 -9.28 -8.94 23.40
CA GLU A 18 -10.49 -9.33 24.11
C GLU A 18 -10.26 -9.27 25.62
N CYS A 19 -11.31 -9.01 26.37
CA CYS A 19 -11.26 -8.95 27.82
C CYS A 19 -12.50 -9.61 28.44
N ALA A 20 -12.29 -10.56 29.32
CA ALA A 20 -13.34 -11.25 30.06
C ALA A 20 -13.64 -10.61 31.44
N ASN A 21 -13.01 -9.49 31.81
CA ASN A 21 -13.26 -8.84 33.09
C ASN A 21 -14.71 -8.33 33.13
N PRO A 22 -15.51 -8.72 34.16
CA PRO A 22 -16.92 -8.30 34.25
C PRO A 22 -17.16 -6.79 34.26
N MET A 23 -16.18 -6.00 34.68
CA MET A 23 -16.28 -4.54 34.76
C MET A 23 -16.09 -3.86 33.40
N HIS A 24 -15.45 -4.53 32.44
CA HIS A 24 -15.17 -4.00 31.11
C HIS A 24 -15.01 -5.14 30.08
N THR A 25 -16.02 -6.01 30.02
CA THR A 25 -16.03 -7.08 29.02
C THR A 25 -15.96 -6.51 27.61
N MET A 26 -15.09 -7.05 26.79
CA MET A 26 -14.88 -6.64 25.40
C MET A 26 -14.54 -7.85 24.55
N SER A 27 -15.28 -8.07 23.48
CA SER A 27 -14.92 -9.04 22.45
C SER A 27 -13.94 -8.43 21.44
N ARG A 28 -13.30 -9.26 20.62
CA ARG A 28 -12.46 -8.80 19.51
C ARG A 28 -13.23 -7.91 18.55
N ARG A 29 -14.49 -8.18 18.31
CA ARG A 29 -15.35 -7.35 17.48
C ARG A 29 -15.57 -5.96 18.10
N ASP A 30 -15.84 -5.91 19.41
CA ASP A 30 -15.98 -4.62 20.10
C ASP A 30 -14.68 -3.81 20.05
N CYS A 31 -13.52 -4.48 20.17
CA CYS A 31 -12.22 -3.83 20.03
C CYS A 31 -12.06 -3.16 18.67
N LEU A 32 -12.38 -3.85 17.57
CA LEU A 32 -12.32 -3.28 16.22
C LEU A 32 -13.31 -2.13 16.04
N GLU A 33 -14.52 -2.25 16.60
CA GLU A 33 -15.52 -1.19 16.56
C GLU A 33 -15.04 0.05 17.31
N PHE A 34 -14.45 -0.10 18.50
CA PHE A 34 -13.92 1.03 19.27
C PHE A 34 -12.70 1.68 18.58
N ARG A 35 -11.82 0.89 17.97
CA ARG A 35 -10.72 1.43 17.15
C ARG A 35 -11.28 2.22 15.97
N GLY A 36 -12.30 1.73 15.29
CA GLY A 36 -12.99 2.44 14.20
C GLY A 36 -13.60 3.76 14.66
N GLN A 37 -14.23 3.79 15.83
CA GLN A 37 -14.80 5.01 16.43
C GLN A 37 -13.71 6.05 16.72
N CYS A 38 -12.47 5.65 17.05
CA CYS A 38 -11.37 6.61 17.19
C CYS A 38 -11.05 7.34 15.87
N PHE A 39 -11.05 6.64 14.74
CA PHE A 39 -10.88 7.26 13.43
C PHE A 39 -12.07 8.15 13.06
N GLU A 40 -13.30 7.69 13.31
CA GLU A 40 -14.52 8.49 13.08
C GLU A 40 -14.51 9.78 13.90
N TYR A 41 -14.06 9.70 15.16
CA TYR A 41 -13.90 10.88 16.00
C TYR A 41 -12.93 11.89 15.39
N LEU A 42 -11.76 11.45 14.92
CA LEU A 42 -10.79 12.33 14.25
C LEU A 42 -11.43 13.01 13.03
N LEU A 43 -12.10 12.26 12.17
CA LEU A 43 -12.81 12.82 11.01
C LEU A 43 -13.87 13.85 11.44
N SER A 44 -14.63 13.58 12.50
CA SER A 44 -15.63 14.53 13.01
C SER A 44 -15.02 15.85 13.49
N GLN A 45 -13.74 15.82 13.87
CA GLN A 45 -12.97 17.01 14.23
C GLN A 45 -12.30 17.65 13.00
N GLY A 46 -12.50 17.11 11.79
CA GLY A 46 -11.83 17.55 10.56
C GLY A 46 -10.32 17.23 10.55
N ILE A 47 -9.93 16.15 11.21
CA ILE A 47 -8.55 15.65 11.25
C ILE A 47 -8.53 14.34 10.43
N LEU A 48 -7.66 14.26 9.43
CA LEU A 48 -7.55 13.10 8.57
C LEU A 48 -6.79 11.98 9.30
N PRO A 49 -7.41 10.79 9.55
CA PRO A 49 -6.74 9.70 10.25
C PRO A 49 -5.90 8.86 9.30
N SER A 50 -4.76 8.42 9.80
CA SER A 50 -3.89 7.44 9.16
C SER A 50 -3.41 6.39 10.15
N SER A 51 -2.99 5.23 9.65
CA SER A 51 -2.41 4.16 10.46
C SER A 51 -1.47 3.29 9.61
N GLU A 52 -1.03 2.15 10.12
CA GLU A 52 0.02 1.35 9.49
C GLU A 52 -0.48 0.53 8.30
N GLU A 53 -1.43 -0.37 8.52
CA GLU A 53 -1.85 -1.37 7.53
C GLU A 53 -3.30 -1.21 7.11
N VAL A 54 -3.65 -1.81 5.98
CA VAL A 54 -5.01 -1.83 5.48
C VAL A 54 -5.82 -2.95 6.12
N SER A 55 -7.07 -2.65 6.45
CA SER A 55 -8.04 -3.64 6.93
C SER A 55 -9.45 -3.17 6.60
N ASP A 56 -10.36 -4.09 6.32
CA ASP A 56 -11.74 -3.81 5.93
C ASP A 56 -12.52 -3.01 6.98
N TRP A 57 -12.35 -3.34 8.25
CA TRP A 57 -13.04 -2.65 9.35
C TRP A 57 -12.68 -1.16 9.50
N SER A 58 -11.50 -0.76 9.01
CA SER A 58 -11.02 0.64 9.11
C SER A 58 -11.44 1.52 7.92
N MET A 59 -11.92 0.92 6.83
CA MET A 59 -12.19 1.64 5.56
C MET A 59 -13.30 2.69 5.63
N LYS A 60 -14.17 2.63 6.64
CA LYS A 60 -15.19 3.65 6.86
C LYS A 60 -14.60 5.05 7.16
N SER A 61 -13.38 5.10 7.69
CA SER A 61 -12.83 6.34 8.24
C SER A 61 -11.35 6.55 7.95
N LEU A 62 -10.60 5.50 7.65
CA LEU A 62 -9.18 5.59 7.40
C LEU A 62 -8.91 6.22 6.02
N VAL A 63 -8.04 7.23 5.97
CA VAL A 63 -7.75 7.97 4.74
C VAL A 63 -6.42 7.56 4.12
N PHE A 64 -5.46 7.18 4.96
CA PHE A 64 -4.12 6.87 4.52
C PHE A 64 -3.52 5.71 5.31
N CYS A 65 -2.89 4.77 4.61
CA CYS A 65 -2.11 3.67 5.17
C CYS A 65 -0.64 3.78 4.78
N HIS A 66 0.24 3.58 5.77
CA HIS A 66 1.68 3.71 5.57
C HIS A 66 2.33 2.51 4.91
N TYR A 67 1.72 1.33 4.98
CA TYR A 67 2.30 0.09 4.48
C TYR A 67 1.39 -0.59 3.46
N ALA A 68 1.97 -0.85 2.29
CA ALA A 68 1.29 -1.62 1.26
C ALA A 68 1.16 -3.11 1.66
N PRO A 69 0.05 -3.77 1.29
CA PRO A 69 -0.24 -5.16 1.71
C PRO A 69 0.84 -6.17 1.34
N TYR A 70 1.63 -5.91 0.31
CA TYR A 70 2.66 -6.83 -0.17
C TYR A 70 4.04 -6.64 0.45
N GLN A 71 4.20 -5.70 1.35
CA GLN A 71 5.50 -5.37 1.92
C GLN A 71 6.17 -6.56 2.61
N PHE A 72 5.40 -7.41 3.29
CA PHE A 72 5.92 -8.60 3.97
C PHE A 72 6.07 -9.84 3.09
N GLN A 73 5.49 -9.82 1.90
CA GLN A 73 5.55 -10.94 0.95
C GLN A 73 6.69 -10.82 -0.04
N MET A 74 7.42 -9.72 -0.02
CA MET A 74 8.56 -9.51 -0.88
C MET A 74 9.74 -10.31 -0.36
N CYS A 75 10.03 -11.39 -1.06
CA CYS A 75 11.18 -12.22 -0.75
C CYS A 75 12.47 -11.48 -1.08
N LYS A 76 13.53 -11.76 -0.30
CA LYS A 76 14.89 -11.33 -0.66
C LYS A 76 15.24 -11.81 -2.06
N PRO A 77 16.04 -11.06 -2.84
CA PRO A 77 16.51 -11.48 -4.15
C PRO A 77 17.06 -12.93 -4.12
N GLY A 78 16.69 -13.73 -5.11
CA GLY A 78 17.09 -15.13 -5.20
C GLY A 78 16.30 -16.14 -4.35
N THR A 79 15.33 -15.67 -3.56
CA THR A 79 14.42 -16.56 -2.83
C THR A 79 13.22 -16.95 -3.71
N PRO A 80 12.79 -18.22 -3.75
CA PRO A 80 11.59 -18.61 -4.48
C PRO A 80 10.35 -17.87 -3.98
N ARG A 81 9.51 -17.41 -4.89
CA ARG A 81 8.22 -16.81 -4.54
C ARG A 81 7.35 -17.81 -3.79
N LYS A 82 6.74 -17.37 -2.70
CA LYS A 82 5.79 -18.17 -1.92
C LYS A 82 4.36 -17.76 -2.28
N GLY A 83 3.87 -18.25 -3.40
CA GLY A 83 2.53 -17.89 -3.90
C GLY A 83 2.53 -16.71 -4.87
N ILE A 84 1.34 -16.37 -5.35
CA ILE A 84 1.11 -15.26 -6.29
C ILE A 84 0.27 -14.23 -5.54
N PRO A 85 0.77 -13.01 -5.29
CA PRO A 85 -0.02 -11.95 -4.66
C PRO A 85 -1.22 -11.58 -5.53
N VAL A 86 -2.40 -11.55 -4.93
CA VAL A 86 -3.63 -11.07 -5.57
C VAL A 86 -4.05 -9.77 -4.88
N PRO A 87 -4.30 -8.67 -5.60
CA PRO A 87 -4.67 -7.38 -5.02
C PRO A 87 -6.13 -7.35 -4.57
N LEU A 88 -6.56 -8.34 -3.77
CA LEU A 88 -7.95 -8.50 -3.36
C LEU A 88 -8.47 -7.28 -2.60
N PHE A 89 -7.65 -6.70 -1.73
CA PHE A 89 -8.01 -5.49 -1.00
C PHE A 89 -8.29 -4.32 -1.96
N ASN A 90 -7.41 -4.09 -2.93
CA ASN A 90 -7.56 -2.99 -3.88
C ASN A 90 -8.68 -3.22 -4.89
N LEU A 91 -9.02 -4.47 -5.20
CA LEU A 91 -10.23 -4.78 -6.00
C LEU A 91 -11.54 -4.34 -5.31
N VAL A 92 -11.49 -4.09 -4.00
CA VAL A 92 -12.68 -3.68 -3.21
C VAL A 92 -12.58 -2.23 -2.76
N TYR A 93 -11.38 -1.73 -2.42
CA TYR A 93 -11.20 -0.48 -1.67
C TYR A 93 -10.16 0.47 -2.28
N HIS A 94 -9.75 0.29 -3.55
CA HIS A 94 -8.68 1.09 -4.13
C HIS A 94 -8.97 2.60 -4.08
N ASP A 95 -10.20 3.01 -4.37
CA ASP A 95 -10.66 4.40 -4.37
C ASP A 95 -11.02 4.96 -2.98
N CYS A 96 -10.94 4.11 -1.93
CA CYS A 96 -11.36 4.48 -0.57
C CYS A 96 -10.21 5.00 0.30
N VAL A 97 -8.96 4.59 0.01
CA VAL A 97 -7.82 4.84 0.89
C VAL A 97 -6.53 4.98 0.08
N ILE A 98 -5.70 5.94 0.46
CA ILE A 98 -4.36 6.09 -0.11
C ILE A 98 -3.42 5.10 0.57
N ILE A 99 -2.77 4.24 -0.21
CA ILE A 99 -1.82 3.25 0.28
C ILE A 99 -0.42 3.63 -0.20
N ALA A 100 0.47 3.84 0.76
CA ALA A 100 1.85 4.20 0.47
C ALA A 100 2.70 2.98 0.11
N TRP A 101 3.54 3.16 -0.91
CA TRP A 101 4.54 2.19 -1.35
C TRP A 101 5.93 2.76 -1.10
N MET A 102 6.67 2.11 -0.19
CA MET A 102 8.03 2.52 0.19
C MET A 102 9.00 2.24 -0.94
N MET A 103 9.31 3.26 -1.75
CA MET A 103 10.12 3.09 -2.96
C MET A 103 11.59 2.74 -2.68
N GLU A 104 12.06 2.94 -1.46
CA GLU A 104 13.35 2.43 -0.99
C GLU A 104 13.41 0.89 -0.89
N LYS A 105 12.27 0.22 -0.91
CA LYS A 105 12.21 -1.24 -1.00
C LYS A 105 12.41 -1.76 -2.43
N MET A 106 12.54 -0.86 -3.40
CA MET A 106 12.89 -1.24 -4.76
C MET A 106 14.25 -1.93 -4.73
N ASP A 107 14.26 -3.23 -5.01
CA ASP A 107 15.50 -3.98 -5.20
C ASP A 107 16.03 -3.84 -6.64
N ALA A 108 17.19 -4.41 -6.89
CA ALA A 108 17.80 -4.44 -8.22
C ALA A 108 16.89 -5.08 -9.29
N HIS A 109 15.87 -5.82 -8.87
CA HIS A 109 14.94 -6.53 -9.74
C HIS A 109 13.67 -5.75 -10.04
N ASN A 110 13.48 -4.54 -9.49
CA ASN A 110 12.31 -3.67 -9.72
C ASN A 110 10.93 -4.29 -9.41
N ALA A 111 10.86 -5.48 -8.86
CA ALA A 111 9.59 -6.16 -8.62
C ALA A 111 8.66 -5.34 -7.74
N TYR A 112 9.19 -4.63 -6.75
CA TYR A 112 8.42 -3.78 -5.87
C TYR A 112 7.72 -2.63 -6.62
N MET A 113 8.46 -1.95 -7.52
CA MET A 113 7.89 -0.90 -8.38
C MET A 113 6.77 -1.47 -9.26
N LEU A 114 6.94 -2.67 -9.82
CA LEU A 114 5.92 -3.31 -10.67
C LEU A 114 4.64 -3.62 -9.88
N TYR A 115 4.78 -4.07 -8.64
CA TYR A 115 3.62 -4.24 -7.75
C TYR A 115 2.98 -2.90 -7.36
N ALA A 116 3.75 -1.85 -7.12
CA ALA A 116 3.22 -0.52 -6.88
C ALA A 116 2.38 -0.03 -8.08
N LEU A 117 2.88 -0.24 -9.30
CA LEU A 117 2.15 0.08 -10.53
C LEU A 117 0.86 -0.74 -10.69
N LEU A 118 0.92 -2.06 -10.48
CA LEU A 118 -0.28 -2.91 -10.53
C LEU A 118 -1.36 -2.48 -9.55
N ASN A 119 -0.96 -1.91 -8.42
CA ASN A 119 -1.87 -1.49 -7.37
C ASN A 119 -2.26 0.00 -7.44
N GLY A 120 -1.74 0.78 -8.39
CA GLY A 120 -2.00 2.21 -8.46
C GLY A 120 -1.59 2.97 -7.20
N GLY A 121 -0.60 2.44 -6.46
CA GLY A 121 -0.23 2.92 -5.14
C GLY A 121 0.50 4.26 -5.14
N ALA A 122 0.45 4.98 -4.02
CA ALA A 122 1.16 6.23 -3.81
C ALA A 122 2.65 5.95 -3.50
N PRO A 123 3.61 6.47 -4.25
CA PRO A 123 5.01 6.28 -3.93
C PRO A 123 5.44 7.21 -2.81
N TYR A 124 6.25 6.72 -1.88
CA TYR A 124 7.06 7.60 -1.06
C TYR A 124 8.49 7.05 -0.93
N LEU A 125 9.44 7.96 -0.81
CA LEU A 125 10.85 7.66 -0.73
C LEU A 125 11.40 8.24 0.58
N ILE A 126 11.94 7.38 1.42
CA ILE A 126 12.67 7.80 2.62
C ILE A 126 14.14 7.92 2.25
N ARG A 127 14.65 9.13 2.37
CA ARG A 127 16.08 9.41 2.17
C ARG A 127 16.82 9.24 3.49
N ASP A 128 18.05 8.75 3.39
CA ASP A 128 19.04 8.73 4.49
C ASP A 128 18.60 7.96 5.75
N GLY A 129 17.83 6.89 5.58
CA GLY A 129 17.49 5.99 6.67
C GLY A 129 16.79 6.69 7.82
N ALA A 130 15.59 7.25 7.55
CA ALA A 130 14.75 7.85 8.59
C ALA A 130 14.50 6.92 9.79
N TYR A 131 14.78 5.63 9.62
CA TYR A 131 14.83 4.62 10.68
C TYR A 131 16.19 3.92 10.64
N PRO A 132 17.31 4.57 11.07
CA PRO A 132 18.52 3.82 11.31
C PRO A 132 18.19 2.80 12.38
N GLY A 133 18.36 1.52 12.10
CA GLY A 133 18.35 0.49 13.12
C GLY A 133 19.31 0.93 14.25
N ILE A 134 19.02 0.51 15.48
CA ILE A 134 19.88 0.80 16.66
C ILE A 134 21.33 0.38 16.39
N ASP A 135 21.55 -0.53 15.46
CA ASP A 135 22.86 -1.02 15.00
C ASP A 135 23.35 -0.39 13.68
N GLY A 136 22.62 0.59 13.11
CA GLY A 136 22.96 1.17 11.81
C GLY A 136 22.69 0.25 10.61
N SER A 137 22.08 -0.92 10.82
CA SER A 137 21.88 -1.95 9.78
C SER A 137 20.73 -1.67 8.85
N PHE A 138 19.90 -0.68 9.13
CA PHE A 138 18.74 -0.30 8.32
C PHE A 138 19.06 0.90 7.42
N GLN A 139 20.09 0.74 6.59
CA GLN A 139 20.24 1.65 5.47
C GLN A 139 19.52 1.02 4.27
N PRO A 140 18.63 1.75 3.57
CA PRO A 140 18.13 1.28 2.31
C PRO A 140 19.35 1.05 1.39
N GLU A 141 19.63 -0.20 1.07
CA GLU A 141 20.61 -0.53 0.05
C GLU A 141 20.03 -0.13 -1.30
N PHE A 142 20.10 1.15 -1.64
CA PHE A 142 19.83 1.58 -2.99
C PHE A 142 20.88 0.98 -3.92
N THR A 143 20.45 0.03 -4.72
CA THR A 143 21.28 -0.52 -5.80
C THR A 143 21.33 0.40 -7.01
N PHE A 144 20.65 1.57 -6.96
CA PHE A 144 20.61 2.56 -8.02
C PHE A 144 21.03 3.92 -7.51
N THR A 145 21.35 4.80 -8.46
CA THR A 145 21.62 6.21 -8.18
C THR A 145 20.36 6.92 -7.66
N GLU A 146 20.54 7.98 -6.90
CA GLU A 146 19.43 8.83 -6.43
C GLU A 146 18.53 9.29 -7.59
N ARG A 147 19.13 9.61 -8.73
CA ARG A 147 18.40 10.02 -9.93
C ARG A 147 17.46 8.93 -10.44
N GLU A 148 17.94 7.68 -10.51
CA GLU A 148 17.13 6.55 -10.94
C GLU A 148 16.00 6.27 -9.96
N ALA A 149 16.22 6.42 -8.65
CA ALA A 149 15.18 6.29 -7.63
C ALA A 149 14.06 7.33 -7.84
N TYR A 150 14.42 8.59 -8.08
CA TYR A 150 13.44 9.64 -8.39
C TYR A 150 12.68 9.40 -9.69
N ASP A 151 13.37 9.01 -10.75
CA ASP A 151 12.73 8.76 -12.04
C ASP A 151 11.71 7.59 -11.93
N ARG A 152 11.99 6.57 -11.15
CA ARG A 152 11.07 5.45 -10.87
C ARG A 152 9.90 5.88 -9.99
N CYS A 153 10.15 6.62 -8.93
CA CYS A 153 9.09 7.19 -8.09
C CYS A 153 8.14 8.07 -8.91
N ARG A 154 8.67 8.84 -9.85
CA ARG A 154 7.88 9.69 -10.72
C ARG A 154 6.90 8.91 -11.58
N VAL A 155 7.31 7.78 -12.15
CA VAL A 155 6.42 6.93 -12.95
C VAL A 155 5.25 6.41 -12.10
N VAL A 156 5.54 5.98 -10.87
CA VAL A 156 4.49 5.51 -9.95
C VAL A 156 3.60 6.67 -9.51
N ALA A 157 4.17 7.86 -9.26
CA ALA A 157 3.42 9.06 -8.89
C ALA A 157 2.48 9.53 -10.01
N ASP A 158 2.97 9.58 -11.24
CA ASP A 158 2.18 9.99 -12.42
C ASP A 158 0.99 9.05 -12.66
N LEU A 159 1.17 7.75 -12.41
CA LEU A 159 0.08 6.79 -12.44
C LEU A 159 -0.89 7.01 -11.27
N HIS A 160 -0.36 7.12 -10.04
CA HIS A 160 -1.18 7.32 -8.84
C HIS A 160 -2.05 8.58 -8.95
N GLU A 161 -1.48 9.71 -9.36
CA GLU A 161 -2.23 10.97 -9.56
C GLU A 161 -3.46 10.76 -10.45
N ARG A 162 -3.34 9.91 -11.44
CA ARG A 162 -4.40 9.60 -12.37
C ARG A 162 -5.47 8.67 -11.78
N VAL A 163 -5.06 7.60 -11.08
CA VAL A 163 -5.96 6.50 -10.70
C VAL A 163 -6.33 6.48 -9.23
N ALA A 164 -5.82 7.38 -8.39
CA ALA A 164 -6.04 7.37 -6.95
C ALA A 164 -7.51 7.36 -6.51
N ALA A 165 -8.38 8.00 -7.30
CA ALA A 165 -9.82 8.05 -7.05
C ALA A 165 -10.63 7.10 -7.97
N CYS A 166 -9.95 6.16 -8.63
CA CYS A 166 -10.57 5.18 -9.53
C CYS A 166 -10.76 3.85 -8.81
N GLU A 167 -11.84 3.15 -9.11
CA GLU A 167 -11.99 1.74 -8.73
C GLU A 167 -10.99 0.88 -9.49
N MET A 168 -10.43 -0.15 -8.85
CA MET A 168 -9.74 -1.23 -9.52
C MET A 168 -10.77 -2.24 -10.04
N VAL A 169 -11.15 -2.15 -11.32
CA VAL A 169 -12.26 -2.93 -11.87
C VAL A 169 -11.89 -4.35 -12.27
N SER A 170 -10.63 -4.64 -12.51
CA SER A 170 -10.17 -6.00 -12.75
C SER A 170 -8.68 -6.18 -12.50
N HIS A 171 -8.31 -7.40 -12.11
CA HIS A 171 -6.94 -7.88 -12.08
C HIS A 171 -6.88 -9.27 -12.70
N LYS A 172 -5.90 -9.53 -13.58
CA LYS A 172 -5.76 -10.78 -14.31
C LYS A 172 -4.32 -11.28 -14.29
N LEU A 173 -4.16 -12.57 -14.12
CA LEU A 173 -2.91 -13.26 -14.39
C LEU A 173 -2.88 -13.56 -15.90
N LEU A 174 -1.96 -12.96 -16.64
CA LEU A 174 -1.76 -13.20 -18.07
C LEU A 174 -0.87 -14.42 -18.33
N ALA A 175 -0.13 -14.86 -17.31
CA ALA A 175 0.61 -16.11 -17.28
C ALA A 175 0.22 -16.92 -16.04
N PRO A 176 0.10 -18.28 -16.15
CA PRO A 176 -0.37 -19.14 -15.04
C PRO A 176 0.51 -19.09 -13.78
N ASP A 177 1.78 -18.80 -13.94
CA ASP A 177 2.76 -18.66 -12.84
C ASP A 177 2.74 -17.27 -12.17
N GLY A 178 1.87 -16.35 -12.65
CA GLY A 178 1.76 -14.99 -12.16
C GLY A 178 2.92 -14.07 -12.55
N SER A 179 3.80 -14.49 -13.46
CA SER A 179 4.90 -13.66 -13.94
C SER A 179 4.42 -12.46 -14.76
N LYS A 180 3.26 -12.61 -15.45
CA LYS A 180 2.63 -11.52 -16.23
C LYS A 180 1.26 -11.24 -15.66
N GLN A 181 1.00 -9.97 -15.38
CA GLN A 181 -0.25 -9.53 -14.74
C GLN A 181 -0.78 -8.25 -15.40
N GLU A 182 -2.09 -8.07 -15.33
CA GLU A 182 -2.77 -6.87 -15.81
C GLU A 182 -3.76 -6.38 -14.76
N THR A 183 -3.76 -5.09 -14.51
CA THR A 183 -4.80 -4.39 -13.73
C THR A 183 -5.49 -3.35 -14.62
N VAL A 184 -6.80 -3.18 -14.44
CA VAL A 184 -7.60 -2.16 -15.12
C VAL A 184 -8.31 -1.31 -14.08
N PHE A 185 -8.25 0.01 -14.25
CA PHE A 185 -8.94 1.00 -13.43
C PHE A 185 -10.20 1.53 -14.14
N SER A 186 -11.12 2.11 -13.39
CA SER A 186 -12.42 2.56 -13.88
C SER A 186 -12.35 3.69 -14.91
N ASP A 187 -11.26 4.46 -14.94
CA ASP A 187 -10.99 5.46 -16.00
C ASP A 187 -10.49 4.83 -17.32
N GLY A 188 -10.43 3.50 -17.40
CA GLY A 188 -9.91 2.76 -18.54
C GLY A 188 -8.40 2.58 -18.57
N THR A 189 -7.67 3.14 -17.60
CA THR A 189 -6.22 2.93 -17.48
C THR A 189 -5.91 1.46 -17.24
N LYS A 190 -4.98 0.91 -18.03
CA LYS A 190 -4.49 -0.47 -17.92
C LYS A 190 -3.02 -0.48 -17.59
N VAL A 191 -2.65 -1.28 -16.61
CA VAL A 191 -1.27 -1.53 -16.23
C VAL A 191 -0.96 -3.00 -16.46
N ARG A 192 0.06 -3.28 -17.29
CA ARG A 192 0.60 -4.62 -17.50
C ARG A 192 2.00 -4.69 -16.97
N VAL A 193 2.35 -5.76 -16.33
CA VAL A 193 3.71 -6.02 -15.87
C VAL A 193 4.19 -7.41 -16.30
N ASP A 194 5.48 -7.50 -16.55
CA ASP A 194 6.22 -8.74 -16.71
C ASP A 194 7.30 -8.79 -15.62
N LEU A 195 7.08 -9.63 -14.61
CA LEU A 195 7.96 -9.74 -13.45
C LEU A 195 9.27 -10.47 -13.75
N ASP A 196 9.33 -11.24 -14.84
CA ASP A 196 10.56 -11.93 -15.28
C ASP A 196 11.41 -11.00 -16.16
N ALA A 197 10.76 -10.27 -17.06
CA ALA A 197 11.45 -9.27 -17.90
C ALA A 197 11.69 -7.95 -17.18
N LEU A 198 11.15 -7.76 -15.96
CA LEU A 198 11.21 -6.52 -15.17
C LEU A 198 10.71 -5.31 -15.96
N SER A 199 9.62 -5.47 -16.68
CA SER A 199 9.07 -4.46 -17.55
C SER A 199 7.59 -4.19 -17.27
N TYR A 200 7.12 -3.04 -17.71
CA TYR A 200 5.73 -2.63 -17.57
C TYR A 200 5.25 -1.85 -18.80
N GLU A 201 3.95 -1.84 -18.97
CA GLU A 201 3.23 -1.02 -19.94
C GLU A 201 2.05 -0.33 -19.24
N ILE A 202 1.89 0.97 -19.45
CA ILE A 202 0.75 1.75 -18.95
C ILE A 202 0.02 2.29 -20.19
N CYS A 203 -1.17 1.75 -20.44
CA CYS A 203 -2.06 2.24 -21.49
C CYS A 203 -3.08 3.17 -20.83
N LYS A 204 -3.18 4.39 -21.34
CA LYS A 204 -4.23 5.33 -20.93
C LYS A 204 -5.56 4.83 -21.49
N GLY A 205 -6.64 4.94 -20.71
CA GLY A 205 -7.99 4.88 -21.26
C GLY A 205 -8.11 5.97 -22.32
N ASP A 206 -8.88 5.70 -23.38
CA ASP A 206 -9.15 6.72 -24.37
C ASP A 206 -9.86 7.87 -23.65
N ASP A 207 -9.28 9.06 -23.77
CA ASP A 207 -9.95 10.28 -23.33
C ASP A 207 -11.12 10.50 -24.33
N ASP A 208 -12.34 10.09 -23.96
CA ASP A 208 -13.58 10.44 -24.64
C ASP A 208 -13.97 11.89 -24.37
#